data_ee2f97941d4aaca1f0c76322b8825172
#
_entry.id   ee2f97941d4aaca1f0c76322b8825172
#
_cell.length_a   1.000
_cell.length_b   1.000
_cell.length_c   1.000
_cell.angle_alpha   90.00
_cell.angle_beta   90.00
_cell.angle_gamma   90.00
#
_symmetry.space_group_name_H-M   'P 1'
#
loop_
_entity.id
_entity.type
_entity.pdbx_description
1 polymer ?
#
loop_
_entity_poly.entity_id
_entity_poly.type
_entity_poly.pdbx_seq_one_letter_code
_entity_poly.pdbx_strand_id
1 'polypeptide(L)'
;AYSPNVSAVIKSIIDDSFAPEYASVVLGGREESKSLLDEKFDYMFFTGSQAVGKEVLRHAAENIIPVSLELGGKSPCIVDDTAKIELAAKRIVFGKFINCGQTCVAPDYILCDEKIADKLVDEIIRQIKAQYGDCPLDNPNYGKIVNNKHFERLLSLIDANKVVFGGNSQSDKLRIEPTVMKNVEWTDSI
;
A
#
# COMPACT_ATOMS: atom_id res chain seq x y z
N ALA A 1 -6.43 5.99 15.53
CA ALA A 1 -5.67 4.90 14.90
C ALA A 1 -6.60 3.99 14.09
N TYR A 2 -6.13 3.46 12.96
CA TYR A 2 -6.92 2.53 12.13
C TYR A 2 -6.85 1.08 12.65
N SER A 3 -5.86 0.76 13.47
CA SER A 3 -5.67 -0.56 14.09
C SER A 3 -5.47 -0.42 15.61
N PRO A 4 -6.47 0.06 16.37
CA PRO A 4 -6.29 0.41 17.79
C PRO A 4 -5.91 -0.80 18.65
N ASN A 5 -6.50 -1.95 18.42
CA ASN A 5 -6.22 -3.17 19.20
C ASN A 5 -4.78 -3.66 18.98
N VAL A 6 -4.30 -3.65 17.73
CA VAL A 6 -2.91 -4.02 17.40
C VAL A 6 -1.93 -3.03 18.04
N SER A 7 -2.22 -1.73 17.98
CA SER A 7 -1.40 -0.70 18.61
C SER A 7 -1.32 -0.89 20.14
N ALA A 8 -2.42 -1.25 20.78
CA ALA A 8 -2.46 -1.53 22.21
C ALA A 8 -1.60 -2.76 22.58
N VAL A 9 -1.68 -3.83 21.77
CA VAL A 9 -0.84 -5.04 21.98
C VAL A 9 0.64 -4.71 21.80
N ILE A 10 1.01 -3.94 20.77
CA ILE A 10 2.40 -3.52 20.57
C ILE A 10 2.89 -2.71 21.77
N LYS A 11 2.06 -1.78 22.28
CA LYS A 11 2.41 -1.03 23.48
C LYS A 11 2.66 -1.95 24.66
N SER A 12 1.77 -2.90 24.93
CA SER A 12 1.94 -3.85 26.04
C SER A 12 3.24 -4.65 25.91
N ILE A 13 3.56 -5.15 24.72
CA ILE A 13 4.80 -5.90 24.48
C ILE A 13 6.04 -5.04 24.78
N ILE A 14 6.04 -3.77 24.35
CA ILE A 14 7.16 -2.86 24.61
C ILE A 14 7.26 -2.52 26.09
N ASP A 15 6.16 -2.16 26.72
CA ASP A 15 6.14 -1.82 28.17
C ASP A 15 6.57 -3.00 29.06
N ASP A 16 6.24 -4.24 28.65
CA ASP A 16 6.65 -5.45 29.38
C ASP A 16 8.12 -5.84 29.13
N SER A 17 8.71 -5.39 28.01
CA SER A 17 10.05 -5.80 27.57
C SER A 17 11.13 -4.79 27.88
N PHE A 18 10.81 -3.51 27.99
CA PHE A 18 11.77 -2.42 28.13
C PHE A 18 11.35 -1.44 29.22
N ALA A 19 12.32 -0.89 29.95
CA ALA A 19 12.08 0.26 30.78
C ALA A 19 11.78 1.50 29.92
N PRO A 20 10.89 2.41 30.34
CA PRO A 20 10.38 3.50 29.52
C PRO A 20 11.45 4.47 29.01
N GLU A 21 12.60 4.58 29.69
CA GLU A 21 13.76 5.36 29.26
C GLU A 21 14.50 4.75 28.05
N TYR A 22 14.29 3.47 27.73
CA TYR A 22 14.87 2.80 26.54
C TYR A 22 13.92 2.73 25.38
N ALA A 23 12.63 2.42 25.64
CA ALA A 23 11.63 2.33 24.61
C ALA A 23 10.24 2.63 25.17
N SER A 24 9.47 3.44 24.47
CA SER A 24 8.08 3.77 24.82
C SER A 24 7.21 3.85 23.59
N VAL A 25 5.92 3.51 23.73
CA VAL A 25 4.92 3.63 22.68
C VAL A 25 3.89 4.69 23.08
N VAL A 26 3.78 5.74 22.30
CA VAL A 26 2.73 6.74 22.41
C VAL A 26 1.56 6.33 21.54
N LEU A 27 0.41 6.06 22.17
CA LEU A 27 -0.83 5.78 21.44
C LEU A 27 -1.58 7.07 21.18
N GLY A 28 -2.14 7.19 19.95
CA GLY A 28 -2.91 8.36 19.61
C GLY A 28 -3.33 8.42 18.15
N GLY A 29 -3.87 9.54 17.77
CA GLY A 29 -4.24 9.87 16.40
C GLY A 29 -3.33 10.96 15.83
N ARG A 30 -3.95 11.85 15.06
CA ARG A 30 -3.23 12.91 14.36
C ARG A 30 -2.69 13.99 15.32
N GLU A 31 -3.45 14.34 16.33
CA GLU A 31 -3.09 15.40 17.28
C GLU A 31 -1.91 14.98 18.15
N GLU A 32 -1.95 13.75 18.68
CA GLU A 32 -0.86 13.21 19.47
C GLU A 32 0.41 13.05 18.62
N SER A 33 0.27 12.59 17.40
CA SER A 33 1.42 12.48 16.47
C SER A 33 2.01 13.86 16.16
N LYS A 34 1.17 14.89 16.02
CA LYS A 34 1.65 16.26 15.79
C LYS A 34 2.37 16.81 17.02
N SER A 35 1.77 16.65 18.22
CA SER A 35 2.41 17.08 19.47
C SER A 35 3.75 16.38 19.68
N LEU A 36 3.87 15.12 19.28
CA LEU A 36 5.13 14.38 19.36
C LEU A 36 6.23 15.00 18.47
N LEU A 37 5.87 15.58 17.31
CA LEU A 37 6.85 16.23 16.44
C LEU A 37 7.42 17.53 17.03
N ASP A 38 6.74 18.14 18.00
CA ASP A 38 7.19 19.34 18.71
C ASP A 38 8.20 19.03 19.82
N GLU A 39 8.38 17.75 20.17
CA GLU A 39 9.34 17.32 21.17
C GLU A 39 10.77 17.31 20.63
N LYS A 40 11.76 17.37 21.54
CA LYS A 40 13.18 17.34 21.16
C LYS A 40 13.66 15.93 20.98
N PHE A 41 13.99 15.59 19.72
CA PHE A 41 14.59 14.31 19.35
C PHE A 41 15.99 14.53 18.76
N ASP A 42 16.85 13.52 18.87
CA ASP A 42 18.15 13.48 18.20
C ASP A 42 18.04 12.99 16.75
N TYR A 43 16.93 12.28 16.42
CA TYR A 43 16.67 11.71 15.11
C TYR A 43 15.19 11.41 14.94
N MET A 44 14.66 11.62 13.71
CA MET A 44 13.30 11.23 13.35
C MET A 44 13.31 10.22 12.20
N PHE A 45 12.66 9.08 12.40
CA PHE A 45 12.35 8.12 11.32
C PHE A 45 10.84 8.10 11.10
N PHE A 46 10.40 8.38 9.88
CA PHE A 46 8.98 8.48 9.56
C PHE A 46 8.63 7.64 8.34
N THR A 47 7.53 6.89 8.44
CA THR A 47 6.90 6.20 7.30
C THR A 47 5.49 6.70 7.13
N GLY A 48 5.12 7.13 5.91
CA GLY A 48 3.77 7.60 5.62
C GLY A 48 3.63 8.37 4.31
N SER A 49 2.67 9.30 4.25
CA SER A 49 2.42 10.10 3.04
C SER A 49 3.45 11.21 2.86
N GLN A 50 3.68 11.62 1.61
CA GLN A 50 4.54 12.78 1.29
C GLN A 50 4.08 14.06 2.02
N ALA A 51 2.77 14.27 2.17
CA ALA A 51 2.24 15.45 2.85
C ALA A 51 2.67 15.48 4.32
N VAL A 52 2.55 14.36 5.03
CA VAL A 52 2.99 14.28 6.43
C VAL A 52 4.52 14.27 6.53
N GLY A 53 5.23 13.66 5.59
CA GLY A 53 6.71 13.73 5.53
C GLY A 53 7.22 15.17 5.43
N LYS A 54 6.54 16.04 4.69
CA LYS A 54 6.86 17.48 4.64
C LYS A 54 6.63 18.17 5.99
N GLU A 55 5.62 17.79 6.75
CA GLU A 55 5.41 18.30 8.11
C GLU A 55 6.55 17.86 9.04
N VAL A 56 6.93 16.58 9.00
CA VAL A 56 8.08 16.07 9.76
C VAL A 56 9.35 16.86 9.45
N LEU A 57 9.64 17.13 8.17
CA LEU A 57 10.81 17.92 7.78
C LEU A 57 10.76 19.36 8.32
N ARG A 58 9.57 20.00 8.33
CA ARG A 58 9.44 21.37 8.87
C ARG A 58 9.75 21.40 10.37
N HIS A 59 9.18 20.49 11.15
CA HIS A 59 9.45 20.39 12.58
C HIS A 59 10.92 20.05 12.86
N ALA A 60 11.49 19.13 12.11
CA ALA A 60 12.89 18.75 12.25
C ALA A 60 13.84 19.92 11.94
N ALA A 61 13.51 20.75 10.94
CA ALA A 61 14.34 21.90 10.57
C ALA A 61 14.47 22.94 11.69
N GLU A 62 13.44 23.12 12.50
CA GLU A 62 13.45 24.07 13.64
C GLU A 62 14.52 23.72 14.70
N ASN A 63 14.79 22.42 14.87
CA ASN A 63 15.75 21.90 15.83
C ASN A 63 17.00 21.27 15.20
N ILE A 64 17.16 21.36 13.85
CA ILE A 64 18.26 20.77 13.06
C ILE A 64 18.38 19.26 13.31
N ILE A 65 17.24 18.57 13.35
CA ILE A 65 17.16 17.12 13.60
C ILE A 65 17.34 16.35 12.29
N PRO A 66 18.25 15.35 12.23
CA PRO A 66 18.35 14.44 11.08
C PRO A 66 17.06 13.63 10.89
N VAL A 67 16.64 13.41 9.64
CA VAL A 67 15.38 12.71 9.32
C VAL A 67 15.62 11.65 8.26
N SER A 68 15.03 10.47 8.45
CA SER A 68 14.77 9.50 7.36
C SER A 68 13.28 9.41 7.08
N LEU A 69 12.92 9.53 5.80
CA LEU A 69 11.54 9.48 5.34
C LEU A 69 11.33 8.29 4.41
N GLU A 70 10.46 7.38 4.83
CA GLU A 70 9.92 6.31 4.00
C GLU A 70 8.52 6.70 3.53
N LEU A 71 8.34 6.87 2.24
CA LEU A 71 7.12 7.44 1.65
C LEU A 71 6.44 6.44 0.70
N GLY A 72 5.45 6.91 -0.03
CA GLY A 72 4.79 6.10 -1.04
C GLY A 72 5.67 5.82 -2.26
N GLY A 73 5.24 4.91 -3.11
CA GLY A 73 5.97 4.53 -4.31
C GLY A 73 5.05 4.25 -5.49
N LYS A 74 5.65 4.29 -6.69
CA LYS A 74 5.09 3.86 -7.97
C LYS A 74 6.07 2.82 -8.54
N SER A 75 6.09 1.62 -7.92
CA SER A 75 7.11 0.60 -8.17
C SER A 75 6.88 -0.12 -9.51
N PRO A 76 7.78 0.03 -10.49
CA PRO A 76 7.70 -0.70 -11.74
C PRO A 76 7.99 -2.19 -11.53
N CYS A 77 7.32 -3.05 -12.29
CA CYS A 77 7.65 -4.45 -12.43
C CYS A 77 8.03 -4.73 -13.89
N ILE A 78 9.26 -5.20 -14.12
CA ILE A 78 9.75 -5.48 -15.47
C ILE A 78 9.70 -6.99 -15.70
N VAL A 79 9.05 -7.40 -16.80
CA VAL A 79 8.90 -8.81 -17.19
C VAL A 79 9.31 -8.95 -18.65
N ASP A 80 10.47 -9.54 -18.89
CA ASP A 80 10.97 -9.83 -20.23
C ASP A 80 10.51 -11.19 -20.76
N ASP A 81 10.82 -11.51 -22.01
CA ASP A 81 10.40 -12.74 -22.69
C ASP A 81 11.11 -14.00 -22.15
N THR A 82 12.15 -13.86 -21.32
CA THR A 82 12.83 -14.98 -20.67
C THR A 82 12.18 -15.39 -19.34
N ALA A 83 11.23 -14.60 -18.85
CA ALA A 83 10.59 -14.81 -17.57
C ALA A 83 9.73 -16.09 -17.55
N LYS A 84 9.72 -16.77 -16.41
CA LYS A 84 8.75 -17.84 -16.13
C LYS A 84 7.41 -17.21 -15.79
N ILE A 85 6.52 -17.05 -16.79
CA ILE A 85 5.29 -16.26 -16.71
C ILE A 85 4.42 -16.64 -15.51
N GLU A 86 4.21 -17.94 -15.25
CA GLU A 86 3.42 -18.41 -14.11
C GLU A 86 4.02 -17.94 -12.76
N LEU A 87 5.32 -18.05 -12.59
CA LEU A 87 6.01 -17.63 -11.37
C LEU A 87 6.00 -16.10 -11.23
N ALA A 88 6.21 -15.37 -12.34
CA ALA A 88 6.14 -13.91 -12.37
C ALA A 88 4.75 -13.43 -11.96
N ALA A 89 3.70 -13.93 -12.59
CA ALA A 89 2.32 -13.58 -12.27
C ALA A 89 1.95 -13.89 -10.81
N LYS A 90 2.34 -15.07 -10.31
CA LYS A 90 2.12 -15.46 -8.90
C LYS A 90 2.74 -14.47 -7.91
N ARG A 91 3.98 -14.05 -8.17
CA ARG A 91 4.70 -13.07 -7.33
C ARG A 91 4.11 -11.67 -7.44
N ILE A 92 3.74 -11.24 -8.65
CA ILE A 92 3.10 -9.95 -8.89
C ILE A 92 1.78 -9.88 -8.13
N VAL A 93 0.92 -10.88 -8.26
CA VAL A 93 -0.38 -10.93 -7.59
C VAL A 93 -0.22 -10.93 -6.07
N PHE A 94 0.68 -11.74 -5.53
CA PHE A 94 0.98 -11.72 -4.10
C PHE A 94 1.49 -10.35 -3.65
N GLY A 95 2.52 -9.81 -4.29
CA GLY A 95 3.13 -8.54 -3.91
C GLY A 95 2.18 -7.34 -4.06
N LYS A 96 1.28 -7.37 -5.06
CA LYS A 96 0.30 -6.30 -5.26
C LYS A 96 -0.84 -6.36 -4.26
N PHE A 97 -1.40 -7.54 -3.97
CA PHE A 97 -2.67 -7.62 -3.26
C PHE A 97 -2.56 -8.03 -1.78
N ILE A 98 -1.35 -8.28 -1.25
CA ILE A 98 -1.16 -8.68 0.15
C ILE A 98 -1.80 -7.70 1.16
N ASN A 99 -1.88 -6.45 0.89
CA ASN A 99 -2.57 -5.43 1.70
C ASN A 99 -3.49 -4.58 0.82
N CYS A 100 -4.17 -5.21 -0.14
CA CYS A 100 -5.00 -4.55 -1.15
C CYS A 100 -4.23 -3.46 -1.92
N GLY A 101 -2.92 -3.65 -2.16
CA GLY A 101 -2.06 -2.70 -2.86
C GLY A 101 -1.56 -1.52 -2.01
N GLN A 102 -1.93 -1.45 -0.74
CA GLN A 102 -1.58 -0.34 0.16
C GLN A 102 -0.19 -0.54 0.78
N THR A 103 0.82 -0.75 -0.06
CA THR A 103 2.21 -1.00 0.33
C THR A 103 3.14 -0.20 -0.58
N CYS A 104 4.12 0.47 0.00
CA CYS A 104 5.05 1.37 -0.73
C CYS A 104 5.82 0.67 -1.86
N VAL A 105 6.12 -0.62 -1.70
CA VAL A 105 6.86 -1.46 -2.67
C VAL A 105 5.94 -2.38 -3.50
N ALA A 106 4.61 -2.25 -3.39
CA ALA A 106 3.70 -3.06 -4.20
C ALA A 106 3.96 -2.82 -5.70
N PRO A 107 4.03 -3.86 -6.54
CA PRO A 107 4.05 -3.69 -7.98
C PRO A 107 2.88 -2.81 -8.43
N ASP A 108 3.19 -1.68 -9.07
CA ASP A 108 2.16 -0.70 -9.41
C ASP A 108 1.79 -0.78 -10.88
N TYR A 109 2.79 -0.74 -11.74
CA TYR A 109 2.63 -0.98 -13.16
C TYR A 109 3.66 -1.99 -13.68
N ILE A 110 3.31 -2.66 -14.79
CA ILE A 110 4.13 -3.70 -15.39
C ILE A 110 4.62 -3.23 -16.76
N LEU A 111 5.94 -3.21 -16.93
CA LEU A 111 6.60 -3.08 -18.22
C LEU A 111 6.90 -4.49 -18.73
N CYS A 112 6.24 -4.88 -19.80
CA CYS A 112 6.26 -6.25 -20.31
C CYS A 112 6.67 -6.29 -21.78
N ASP A 113 7.46 -7.30 -22.17
CA ASP A 113 7.69 -7.57 -23.60
C ASP A 113 6.35 -7.86 -24.28
N GLU A 114 6.11 -7.24 -25.43
CA GLU A 114 4.86 -7.33 -26.19
C GLU A 114 4.48 -8.78 -26.52
N LYS A 115 5.47 -9.64 -26.81
CA LYS A 115 5.26 -11.05 -27.18
C LYS A 115 4.61 -11.88 -26.07
N ILE A 116 4.78 -11.48 -24.81
CA ILE A 116 4.27 -12.22 -23.65
C ILE A 116 3.14 -11.49 -22.93
N ALA A 117 2.78 -10.27 -23.36
CA ALA A 117 1.85 -9.40 -22.66
C ALA A 117 0.48 -10.06 -22.41
N ASP A 118 -0.13 -10.62 -23.43
CA ASP A 118 -1.45 -11.30 -23.31
C ASP A 118 -1.37 -12.51 -22.40
N LYS A 119 -0.35 -13.34 -22.57
CA LYS A 119 -0.10 -14.49 -21.69
C LYS A 119 0.09 -14.10 -20.23
N LEU A 120 0.80 -13.00 -19.98
CA LEU A 120 1.03 -12.51 -18.62
C LEU A 120 -0.27 -12.00 -18.00
N VAL A 121 -1.10 -11.28 -18.76
CA VAL A 121 -2.42 -10.82 -18.29
C VAL A 121 -3.31 -12.01 -17.94
N ASP A 122 -3.43 -13.00 -18.81
CA ASP A 122 -4.24 -14.20 -18.56
C ASP A 122 -3.77 -14.93 -17.30
N GLU A 123 -2.46 -15.05 -17.13
CA GLU A 123 -1.87 -15.72 -15.98
C GLU A 123 -2.05 -14.91 -14.68
N ILE A 124 -1.95 -13.58 -14.72
CA ILE A 124 -2.27 -12.71 -13.58
C ILE A 124 -3.73 -12.92 -13.15
N ILE A 125 -4.67 -12.93 -14.10
CA ILE A 125 -6.09 -13.18 -13.82
C ILE A 125 -6.27 -14.56 -13.18
N ARG A 126 -5.62 -15.60 -13.72
CA ARG A 126 -5.63 -16.94 -13.15
C ARG A 126 -5.11 -16.98 -11.73
N GLN A 127 -4.01 -16.27 -11.44
CA GLN A 127 -3.41 -16.19 -10.11
C GLN A 127 -4.28 -15.40 -9.12
N ILE A 128 -4.96 -14.34 -9.56
CA ILE A 128 -5.92 -13.61 -8.73
C ILE A 128 -7.05 -14.56 -8.29
N LYS A 129 -7.64 -15.30 -9.22
CA LYS A 129 -8.69 -16.29 -8.91
C LYS A 129 -8.18 -17.41 -7.99
N ALA A 130 -6.97 -17.89 -8.23
CA ALA A 130 -6.36 -18.94 -7.39
C ALA A 130 -6.11 -18.49 -5.95
N GLN A 131 -5.74 -17.22 -5.72
CA GLN A 131 -5.39 -16.70 -4.40
C GLN A 131 -6.59 -16.10 -3.64
N TYR A 132 -7.55 -15.51 -4.36
CA TYR A 132 -8.66 -14.76 -3.75
C TYR A 132 -10.04 -15.33 -4.10
N GLY A 133 -10.14 -16.35 -4.97
CA GLY A 133 -11.39 -16.93 -5.44
C GLY A 133 -12.00 -16.18 -6.63
N ASP A 134 -13.10 -16.70 -7.14
CA ASP A 134 -13.83 -16.08 -8.27
C ASP A 134 -14.54 -14.79 -7.89
N CYS A 135 -14.85 -14.60 -6.61
CA CYS A 135 -15.48 -13.41 -6.04
C CYS A 135 -14.60 -12.80 -4.94
N PRO A 136 -13.49 -12.10 -5.26
CA PRO A 136 -12.57 -11.55 -4.27
C PRO A 136 -13.22 -10.63 -3.24
N LEU A 137 -14.25 -9.88 -3.63
CA LEU A 137 -14.98 -8.97 -2.74
C LEU A 137 -15.71 -9.69 -1.60
N ASP A 138 -16.08 -10.95 -1.79
CA ASP A 138 -16.76 -11.78 -0.78
C ASP A 138 -15.78 -12.64 0.03
N ASN A 139 -14.51 -12.68 -0.35
CA ASN A 139 -13.50 -13.44 0.36
C ASN A 139 -13.22 -12.79 1.73
N PRO A 140 -13.42 -13.49 2.86
CA PRO A 140 -13.20 -12.93 4.20
C PRO A 140 -11.74 -12.58 4.47
N ASN A 141 -10.79 -13.21 3.76
CA ASN A 141 -9.36 -12.97 3.89
C ASN A 141 -8.86 -11.84 2.99
N TYR A 142 -9.68 -11.33 2.06
CA TYR A 142 -9.35 -10.15 1.27
C TYR A 142 -9.61 -8.89 2.09
N GLY A 143 -8.63 -8.02 2.20
CA GLY A 143 -8.68 -6.83 3.05
C GLY A 143 -9.60 -5.72 2.52
N LYS A 144 -9.43 -4.53 3.09
CA LYS A 144 -10.17 -3.33 2.68
C LYS A 144 -9.25 -2.12 2.55
N ILE A 145 -9.70 -1.10 1.87
CA ILE A 145 -9.04 0.19 1.83
C ILE A 145 -9.20 0.90 3.18
N VAL A 146 -8.15 1.55 3.64
CA VAL A 146 -8.02 2.04 5.02
C VAL A 146 -9.11 3.04 5.44
N ASN A 147 -9.63 3.85 4.51
CA ASN A 147 -10.70 4.82 4.75
C ASN A 147 -11.41 5.25 3.46
N ASN A 148 -12.55 5.93 3.59
CA ASN A 148 -13.36 6.43 2.48
C ASN A 148 -12.57 7.35 1.54
N LYS A 149 -11.80 8.28 2.07
CA LYS A 149 -11.03 9.23 1.25
C LYS A 149 -10.11 8.50 0.26
N HIS A 150 -9.41 7.47 0.72
CA HIS A 150 -8.55 6.68 -0.15
C HIS A 150 -9.33 5.74 -1.06
N PHE A 151 -10.47 5.22 -0.61
CA PHE A 151 -11.37 4.41 -1.41
C PHE A 151 -11.87 5.21 -2.64
N GLU A 152 -12.44 6.38 -2.43
CA GLU A 152 -12.92 7.25 -3.53
C GLU A 152 -11.79 7.68 -4.46
N ARG A 153 -10.64 8.05 -3.90
CA ARG A 153 -9.46 8.39 -4.70
C ARG A 153 -9.03 7.23 -5.61
N LEU A 154 -9.01 6.01 -5.11
CA LEU A 154 -8.61 4.84 -5.89
C LEU A 154 -9.63 4.51 -6.98
N LEU A 155 -10.92 4.63 -6.69
CA LEU A 155 -11.96 4.45 -7.72
C LEU A 155 -11.83 5.46 -8.86
N SER A 156 -11.47 6.71 -8.55
CA SER A 156 -11.27 7.73 -9.59
C SER A 156 -10.06 7.51 -10.49
N LEU A 157 -9.17 6.58 -10.15
CA LEU A 157 -8.03 6.21 -10.99
C LEU A 157 -8.36 5.11 -12.01
N ILE A 158 -9.46 4.40 -11.83
CA ILE A 158 -9.84 3.27 -12.69
C ILE A 158 -10.52 3.78 -13.95
N ASP A 159 -9.87 3.61 -15.10
CA ASP A 159 -10.49 3.81 -16.41
C ASP A 159 -11.17 2.51 -16.84
N ALA A 160 -12.50 2.51 -16.80
CA ALA A 160 -13.30 1.35 -17.15
C ALA A 160 -13.05 0.82 -18.57
N ASN A 161 -12.61 1.67 -19.51
CA ASN A 161 -12.30 1.27 -20.88
C ASN A 161 -10.98 0.46 -20.98
N LYS A 162 -10.12 0.56 -19.98
CA LYS A 162 -8.84 -0.15 -19.92
C LYS A 162 -8.86 -1.37 -19.00
N VAL A 163 -9.95 -1.56 -18.24
CA VAL A 163 -10.10 -2.71 -17.34
C VAL A 163 -10.30 -3.99 -18.14
N VAL A 164 -9.44 -4.96 -17.91
CA VAL A 164 -9.54 -6.32 -18.49
C VAL A 164 -9.96 -7.36 -17.44
N PHE A 165 -9.86 -7.03 -16.16
CA PHE A 165 -10.34 -7.87 -15.06
C PHE A 165 -10.62 -7.01 -13.83
N GLY A 166 -11.66 -7.36 -13.04
CA GLY A 166 -12.03 -6.67 -11.82
C GLY A 166 -12.74 -5.34 -12.08
N GLY A 167 -12.42 -4.34 -11.26
CA GLY A 167 -13.01 -2.99 -11.36
C GLY A 167 -14.26 -2.79 -10.51
N ASN A 168 -14.81 -3.84 -9.91
CA ASN A 168 -15.96 -3.73 -9.01
C ASN A 168 -15.55 -3.26 -7.61
N SER A 169 -16.52 -2.74 -6.86
CA SER A 169 -16.29 -2.28 -5.50
C SER A 169 -17.51 -2.45 -4.59
N GLN A 170 -17.26 -2.49 -3.29
CA GLN A 170 -18.28 -2.50 -2.23
C GLN A 170 -17.99 -1.32 -1.29
N SER A 171 -18.73 -0.24 -1.41
CA SER A 171 -18.49 1.00 -0.66
C SER A 171 -18.76 0.85 0.84
N ASP A 172 -19.76 0.06 1.23
CA ASP A 172 -20.10 -0.25 2.62
C ASP A 172 -18.97 -0.99 3.35
N LYS A 173 -18.18 -1.77 2.61
CA LYS A 173 -17.01 -2.54 3.13
C LYS A 173 -15.67 -1.91 2.79
N LEU A 174 -15.63 -0.81 2.04
CA LEU A 174 -14.42 -0.18 1.51
C LEU A 174 -13.53 -1.16 0.73
N ARG A 175 -14.12 -2.07 -0.02
CA ARG A 175 -13.40 -3.07 -0.81
C ARG A 175 -13.41 -2.68 -2.29
N ILE A 176 -12.24 -2.76 -2.92
CA ILE A 176 -12.06 -2.66 -4.37
C ILE A 176 -11.52 -3.99 -4.85
N GLU A 177 -12.14 -4.56 -5.85
CA GLU A 177 -11.70 -5.83 -6.43
C GLU A 177 -10.27 -5.71 -6.97
N PRO A 178 -9.45 -6.79 -6.92
CA PRO A 178 -8.20 -6.83 -7.68
C PRO A 178 -8.46 -6.44 -9.14
N THR A 179 -7.87 -5.34 -9.58
CA THR A 179 -8.16 -4.75 -10.88
C THR A 179 -6.93 -4.78 -11.77
N VAL A 180 -7.10 -5.27 -13.00
CA VAL A 180 -6.07 -5.27 -14.03
C VAL A 180 -6.50 -4.37 -15.17
N MET A 181 -5.68 -3.39 -15.50
CA MET A 181 -5.84 -2.50 -16.64
C MET A 181 -4.75 -2.79 -17.68
N LYS A 182 -5.10 -2.72 -18.96
CA LYS A 182 -4.20 -2.94 -20.10
C LYS A 182 -4.15 -1.69 -20.99
N ASN A 183 -3.10 -1.57 -21.79
CA ASN A 183 -2.88 -0.44 -22.70
C ASN A 183 -2.87 0.92 -21.95
N VAL A 184 -2.24 0.92 -20.76
CA VAL A 184 -2.06 2.14 -19.99
C VAL A 184 -0.92 2.97 -20.58
N GLU A 185 -1.05 4.29 -20.46
CA GLU A 185 -0.09 5.27 -20.95
C GLU A 185 0.49 6.09 -19.80
N TRP A 186 1.63 6.74 -20.04
CA TRP A 186 2.27 7.60 -19.03
C TRP A 186 1.44 8.82 -18.61
N THR A 187 0.41 9.13 -19.38
CA THR A 187 -0.55 10.22 -19.11
C THR A 187 -1.77 9.78 -18.32
N ASP A 188 -1.94 8.47 -18.08
CA ASP A 188 -3.04 7.96 -17.27
C ASP A 188 -2.90 8.36 -15.80
N SER A 189 -4.02 8.39 -15.10
CA SER A 189 -4.09 8.87 -13.72
C SER A 189 -3.56 7.89 -12.66
N ILE A 190 -3.18 6.68 -13.09
CA ILE A 190 -2.67 5.60 -12.23
C ILE A 190 -1.20 5.74 -11.93
#